data_260a4059d8aef1424801296cf16733d0
#
_entry.id   260a4059d8aef1424801296cf16733d0
#
_cell.length_a   1.000
_cell.length_b   1.000
_cell.length_c   1.000
_cell.angle_alpha   90.00
_cell.angle_beta   90.00
_cell.angle_gamma   90.00
#
_symmetry.space_group_name_H-M   'P 1'
#
loop_
_entity.id
_entity.type
_entity.pdbx_description
1 polymer ?
#
loop_
_entity_poly.entity_id
_entity_poly.type
_entity_poly.pdbx_seq_one_letter_code
_entity_poly.pdbx_strand_id
1 'polypeptide(L)'
;MDPGLRPEGRQGPLVRTLASYAAYYLRWSAPWESQALLRAQPVAGDADLGARFVALADRLRYPNGGIDRAAVREIRRIKARMEAERLPRGADPARHLKLGRGGLADVEWVVQLLQLQHAYRVGGLRTTGTLAALAAAAEAKLIADADADVLAAAWRLATRIRDAVMLVRGRPADALPPAPRELAAVARVLGYQPGESGQLMDDQRRVARRARTVMERLFYD
;
A
#
# COMPACT_ATOMS: atom_id res chain seq x y z
N MET A 1 -6.47 3.01 12.81
CA MET A 1 -5.47 2.01 13.28
C MET A 1 -6.14 0.65 13.28
N ASP A 2 -5.51 -0.38 12.72
CA ASP A 2 -6.05 -1.75 12.74
C ASP A 2 -5.37 -2.56 13.84
N PRO A 3 -6.04 -2.82 14.98
CA PRO A 3 -5.47 -3.59 16.06
C PRO A 3 -5.27 -5.08 15.73
N GLY A 4 -5.80 -5.55 14.61
CA GLY A 4 -5.59 -6.91 14.11
C GLY A 4 -4.20 -7.17 13.55
N LEU A 5 -3.40 -6.12 13.29
CA LEU A 5 -2.01 -6.24 12.82
C LEU A 5 -0.98 -6.42 13.95
N ARG A 6 -1.40 -6.39 15.23
CA ARG A 6 -0.50 -6.66 16.34
C ARG A 6 -0.14 -8.15 16.44
N PRO A 7 0.96 -8.51 17.14
CA PRO A 7 1.29 -9.90 17.41
C PRO A 7 0.10 -10.70 17.96
N GLU A 8 -0.11 -11.90 17.42
CA GLU A 8 -1.26 -12.79 17.69
C GLU A 8 -2.62 -12.21 17.28
N GLY A 9 -2.64 -11.14 16.48
CA GLY A 9 -3.86 -10.56 15.93
C GLY A 9 -4.86 -10.14 17.00
N ARG A 10 -6.13 -10.46 16.81
CA ARG A 10 -7.22 -10.10 17.74
C ARG A 10 -7.15 -10.82 19.09
N GLN A 11 -6.45 -11.93 19.19
CA GLN A 11 -6.32 -12.70 20.42
C GLN A 11 -5.16 -12.19 21.30
N GLY A 12 -4.19 -11.46 20.71
CA GLY A 12 -3.07 -10.89 21.45
C GLY A 12 -3.47 -9.69 22.32
N PRO A 13 -2.72 -9.40 23.38
CA PRO A 13 -2.97 -8.23 24.24
C PRO A 13 -2.78 -6.94 23.43
N LEU A 14 -3.57 -5.89 23.79
CA LEU A 14 -3.47 -4.57 23.14
C LEU A 14 -2.16 -3.86 23.47
N VAL A 15 -1.60 -4.12 24.65
CA VAL A 15 -0.36 -3.52 25.14
C VAL A 15 0.63 -4.64 25.47
N ARG A 16 1.87 -4.46 25.05
CA ARG A 16 2.99 -5.37 25.35
C ARG A 16 4.21 -4.55 25.74
N THR A 17 5.06 -5.14 26.58
CA THR A 17 6.39 -4.57 26.82
C THR A 17 7.26 -4.73 25.57
N LEU A 18 8.29 -3.88 25.41
CA LEU A 18 9.26 -3.99 24.32
C LEU A 18 9.96 -5.35 24.31
N ALA A 19 10.29 -5.88 25.48
CA ALA A 19 10.89 -7.21 25.63
C ALA A 19 9.97 -8.34 25.10
N SER A 20 8.66 -8.23 25.37
CA SER A 20 7.66 -9.17 24.83
C SER A 20 7.54 -9.10 23.32
N TYR A 21 7.59 -7.88 22.72
CA TYR A 21 7.66 -7.71 21.28
C TYR A 21 8.92 -8.35 20.67
N ALA A 22 10.07 -8.10 21.27
CA ALA A 22 11.34 -8.67 20.83
C ALA A 22 11.33 -10.20 20.86
N ALA A 23 10.86 -10.80 21.95
CA ALA A 23 10.74 -12.26 22.09
C ALA A 23 9.77 -12.87 21.05
N TYR A 24 8.63 -12.21 20.81
CA TYR A 24 7.68 -12.67 19.81
C TYR A 24 8.27 -12.63 18.40
N TYR A 25 8.82 -11.51 17.99
CA TYR A 25 9.37 -11.37 16.64
C TYR A 25 10.59 -12.26 16.38
N LEU A 26 11.39 -12.53 17.39
CA LEU A 26 12.52 -13.44 17.25
C LEU A 26 12.07 -14.89 16.93
N ARG A 27 10.92 -15.29 17.45
CA ARG A 27 10.49 -16.70 17.41
C ARG A 27 9.35 -16.99 16.45
N TRP A 28 8.42 -16.03 16.28
CA TRP A 28 7.14 -16.28 15.66
C TRP A 28 6.81 -15.36 14.48
N SER A 29 7.69 -14.39 14.14
CA SER A 29 7.38 -13.46 13.07
C SER A 29 7.25 -14.15 11.71
N ALA A 30 6.18 -13.80 11.00
CA ALA A 30 5.96 -14.21 9.61
C ALA A 30 6.30 -13.07 8.63
N PRO A 31 6.62 -13.35 7.35
CA PRO A 31 6.96 -12.32 6.35
C PRO A 31 5.93 -11.20 6.22
N TRP A 32 4.64 -11.49 6.35
CA TRP A 32 3.57 -10.49 6.29
C TRP A 32 3.63 -9.50 7.48
N GLU A 33 4.15 -9.90 8.64
CA GLU A 33 4.32 -9.00 9.78
C GLU A 33 5.45 -8.01 9.52
N SER A 34 6.55 -8.45 8.93
CA SER A 34 7.62 -7.56 8.46
C SER A 34 7.09 -6.54 7.45
N GLN A 35 6.22 -6.96 6.54
CA GLN A 35 5.54 -6.09 5.60
C GLN A 35 4.61 -5.09 6.31
N ALA A 36 3.83 -5.52 7.30
CA ALA A 36 2.98 -4.63 8.09
C ALA A 36 3.80 -3.59 8.88
N LEU A 37 4.96 -3.98 9.41
CA LEU A 37 5.88 -3.10 10.12
C LEU A 37 6.49 -1.99 9.26
N LEU A 38 6.49 -2.09 7.93
CA LEU A 38 6.91 -1.00 7.04
C LEU A 38 6.14 0.30 7.27
N ARG A 39 4.91 0.22 7.79
CA ARG A 39 4.05 1.36 8.13
C ARG A 39 4.13 1.77 9.60
N ALA A 40 4.89 1.02 10.42
CA ALA A 40 4.99 1.29 11.85
C ALA A 40 5.85 2.53 12.12
N GLN A 41 5.27 3.49 12.84
CA GLN A 41 5.94 4.69 13.34
C GLN A 41 5.34 5.12 14.67
N PRO A 42 6.13 5.70 15.58
CA PRO A 42 5.60 6.34 16.77
C PRO A 42 4.74 7.55 16.38
N VAL A 43 3.57 7.70 16.99
CA VAL A 43 2.68 8.84 16.72
C VAL A 43 2.42 9.67 17.99
N ALA A 44 2.67 9.09 19.16
CA ALA A 44 2.52 9.75 20.47
C ALA A 44 3.22 8.91 21.55
N GLY A 45 3.40 9.47 22.72
CA GLY A 45 3.99 8.79 23.88
C GLY A 45 5.46 9.13 24.09
N ASP A 46 6.17 8.28 24.83
CA ASP A 46 7.57 8.44 25.15
C ASP A 46 8.46 8.26 23.91
N ALA A 47 9.30 9.26 23.64
CA ALA A 47 10.14 9.30 22.44
C ALA A 47 11.25 8.23 22.46
N ASP A 48 11.84 7.94 23.62
CA ASP A 48 12.88 6.91 23.75
C ASP A 48 12.31 5.52 23.51
N LEU A 49 11.15 5.23 24.14
CA LEU A 49 10.44 3.98 23.89
C LEU A 49 10.06 3.83 22.40
N GLY A 50 9.60 4.91 21.78
CA GLY A 50 9.30 4.96 20.34
C GLY A 50 10.53 4.64 19.49
N ALA A 51 11.68 5.27 19.76
CA ALA A 51 12.93 5.03 19.06
C ALA A 51 13.42 3.57 19.23
N ARG A 52 13.33 3.02 20.42
CA ARG A 52 13.68 1.62 20.72
C ARG A 52 12.77 0.62 20.00
N PHE A 53 11.47 0.92 19.89
CA PHE A 53 10.55 0.10 19.09
C PHE A 53 10.89 0.17 17.59
N VAL A 54 11.19 1.35 17.06
CA VAL A 54 11.63 1.52 15.66
C VAL A 54 12.90 0.71 15.39
N ALA A 55 13.90 0.78 16.28
CA ALA A 55 15.12 0.00 16.15
C ALA A 55 14.88 -1.52 16.17
N LEU A 56 13.91 -2.00 16.95
CA LEU A 56 13.46 -3.39 16.93
C LEU A 56 12.78 -3.75 15.60
N ALA A 57 11.84 -2.92 15.13
CA ALA A 57 11.11 -3.14 13.89
C ALA A 57 12.03 -3.11 12.66
N ASP A 58 13.05 -2.25 12.66
CA ASP A 58 14.02 -2.11 11.56
C ASP A 58 14.80 -3.41 11.28
N ARG A 59 15.07 -4.21 12.31
CA ARG A 59 15.73 -5.52 12.14
C ARG A 59 14.85 -6.51 11.36
N LEU A 60 13.55 -6.35 11.40
CA LEU A 60 12.58 -7.22 10.73
C LEU A 60 12.21 -6.72 9.34
N ARG A 61 11.99 -5.42 9.20
CA ARG A 61 11.55 -4.82 7.95
C ARG A 61 12.68 -4.50 6.99
N TYR A 62 13.93 -4.40 7.51
CA TYR A 62 15.13 -4.11 6.71
C TYR A 62 16.29 -5.06 7.07
N PRO A 63 16.08 -6.40 7.02
CA PRO A 63 17.11 -7.36 7.37
C PRO A 63 18.33 -7.22 6.45
N ASN A 64 19.52 -7.46 6.98
CA ASN A 64 20.75 -7.44 6.20
C ASN A 64 20.66 -8.42 5.02
N GLY A 65 20.94 -7.95 3.81
CA GLY A 65 20.78 -8.74 2.59
C GLY A 65 19.36 -8.75 2.03
N GLY A 66 18.39 -8.10 2.68
CA GLY A 66 16.97 -8.11 2.32
C GLY A 66 16.28 -9.43 2.72
N ILE A 67 14.99 -9.54 2.39
CA ILE A 67 14.23 -10.78 2.63
C ILE A 67 14.65 -11.87 1.64
N ASP A 68 14.58 -13.12 2.07
CA ASP A 68 14.94 -14.27 1.25
C ASP A 68 13.89 -14.62 0.19
N ARG A 69 14.25 -15.53 -0.73
CA ARG A 69 13.35 -15.98 -1.81
C ARG A 69 12.09 -16.68 -1.29
N ALA A 70 12.14 -17.32 -0.11
CA ALA A 70 10.98 -18.00 0.46
C ALA A 70 9.96 -16.97 0.95
N ALA A 71 10.42 -15.92 1.65
CA ALA A 71 9.59 -14.81 2.09
C ALA A 71 8.96 -14.05 0.90
N VAL A 72 9.72 -13.81 -0.19
CA VAL A 72 9.18 -13.21 -1.42
C VAL A 72 8.04 -14.05 -2.00
N ARG A 73 8.24 -15.38 -2.12
CA ARG A 73 7.20 -16.29 -2.61
C ARG A 73 5.95 -16.28 -1.72
N GLU A 74 6.13 -16.21 -0.40
CA GLU A 74 5.01 -16.13 0.53
C GLU A 74 4.25 -14.81 0.39
N ILE A 75 4.93 -13.68 0.30
CA ILE A 75 4.32 -12.35 0.06
C ILE A 75 3.52 -12.36 -1.25
N ARG A 76 4.07 -12.90 -2.35
CA ARG A 76 3.38 -13.04 -3.62
C ARG A 76 2.11 -13.91 -3.49
N ARG A 77 2.18 -15.00 -2.75
CA ARG A 77 1.03 -15.89 -2.48
C ARG A 77 -0.05 -15.17 -1.67
N ILE A 78 0.33 -14.41 -0.65
CA ILE A 78 -0.61 -13.63 0.15
C ILE A 78 -1.31 -12.57 -0.71
N LYS A 79 -0.56 -11.88 -1.58
CA LYS A 79 -1.13 -10.91 -2.53
C LYS A 79 -2.15 -11.55 -3.46
N ALA A 80 -1.83 -12.68 -4.07
CA ALA A 80 -2.74 -13.41 -4.95
C ALA A 80 -4.02 -13.85 -4.23
N ARG A 81 -3.91 -14.35 -2.99
CA ARG A 81 -5.07 -14.68 -2.16
C ARG A 81 -5.92 -13.44 -1.85
N MET A 82 -5.27 -12.33 -1.50
CA MET A 82 -5.97 -11.09 -1.21
C MET A 82 -6.75 -10.58 -2.42
N GLU A 83 -6.22 -10.69 -3.63
CA GLU A 83 -6.91 -10.33 -4.87
C GLU A 83 -8.17 -11.19 -5.10
N ALA A 84 -8.10 -12.49 -4.79
CA ALA A 84 -9.21 -13.41 -4.96
C ALA A 84 -10.33 -13.23 -3.91
N GLU A 85 -9.98 -12.88 -2.67
CA GLU A 85 -10.89 -13.01 -1.53
C GLU A 85 -11.38 -11.68 -0.96
N ARG A 86 -10.65 -10.57 -1.12
CA ARG A 86 -10.92 -9.32 -0.37
C ARG A 86 -11.79 -8.30 -1.10
N LEU A 87 -12.08 -8.47 -2.36
CA LEU A 87 -13.02 -7.57 -3.03
C LEU A 87 -14.41 -7.76 -2.42
N PRO A 88 -15.08 -6.69 -1.95
CA PRO A 88 -16.41 -6.82 -1.37
C PRO A 88 -17.39 -7.50 -2.34
N ARG A 89 -18.25 -8.36 -1.83
CA ARG A 89 -19.27 -9.05 -2.66
C ARG A 89 -20.14 -8.02 -3.39
N GLY A 90 -20.28 -8.18 -4.70
CA GLY A 90 -21.05 -7.27 -5.55
C GLY A 90 -20.35 -5.97 -5.92
N ALA A 91 -19.09 -5.74 -5.47
CA ALA A 91 -18.30 -4.60 -5.93
C ALA A 91 -17.83 -4.81 -7.36
N ASP A 92 -17.92 -3.74 -8.16
CA ASP A 92 -17.33 -3.72 -9.50
C ASP A 92 -15.80 -3.52 -9.38
N PRO A 93 -14.97 -4.52 -9.76
CA PRO A 93 -13.51 -4.41 -9.69
C PRO A 93 -12.96 -3.21 -10.48
N ALA A 94 -13.61 -2.84 -11.59
CA ALA A 94 -13.18 -1.74 -12.44
C ALA A 94 -13.41 -0.35 -11.82
N ARG A 95 -14.27 -0.28 -10.80
CA ARG A 95 -14.57 0.95 -10.06
C ARG A 95 -13.88 1.00 -8.70
N HIS A 96 -13.26 -0.09 -8.24
CA HIS A 96 -12.68 -0.18 -6.90
C HIS A 96 -11.24 0.33 -6.89
N LEU A 97 -11.04 1.53 -6.36
CA LEU A 97 -9.79 2.30 -6.40
C LEU A 97 -8.65 1.68 -5.56
N LYS A 98 -9.00 0.92 -4.52
CA LYS A 98 -8.00 0.31 -3.64
C LYS A 98 -7.65 -1.12 -4.03
N LEU A 99 -8.65 -1.99 -4.17
CA LEU A 99 -8.45 -3.42 -4.41
C LEU A 99 -8.67 -3.84 -5.87
N GLY A 100 -9.13 -2.92 -6.72
CA GLY A 100 -9.21 -3.13 -8.17
C GLY A 100 -7.81 -3.26 -8.78
N ARG A 101 -7.72 -3.95 -9.92
CA ARG A 101 -6.45 -4.13 -10.64
C ARG A 101 -5.84 -2.79 -11.02
N GLY A 102 -4.56 -2.59 -10.69
CA GLY A 102 -3.85 -1.32 -10.87
C GLY A 102 -4.26 -0.22 -9.89
N GLY A 103 -5.01 -0.58 -8.83
CA GLY A 103 -5.39 0.34 -7.75
C GLY A 103 -4.29 0.53 -6.71
N LEU A 104 -4.64 1.22 -5.63
CA LEU A 104 -3.68 1.59 -4.58
C LEU A 104 -2.94 0.39 -4.00
N ALA A 105 -3.63 -0.74 -3.76
CA ALA A 105 -3.00 -1.93 -3.21
C ALA A 105 -1.91 -2.49 -4.13
N ASP A 106 -2.08 -2.45 -5.44
CA ASP A 106 -1.07 -2.94 -6.38
C ASP A 106 0.22 -2.12 -6.28
N VAL A 107 0.09 -0.79 -6.25
CA VAL A 107 1.23 0.11 -6.08
C VAL A 107 1.90 -0.08 -4.73
N GLU A 108 1.11 -0.15 -3.65
CA GLU A 108 1.63 -0.36 -2.29
C GLU A 108 2.40 -1.67 -2.15
N TRP A 109 1.93 -2.76 -2.76
CA TRP A 109 2.60 -4.06 -2.66
C TRP A 109 3.93 -4.09 -3.42
N VAL A 110 4.01 -3.45 -4.59
CA VAL A 110 5.29 -3.27 -5.31
C VAL A 110 6.28 -2.51 -4.44
N VAL A 111 5.87 -1.37 -3.89
CA VAL A 111 6.73 -0.53 -3.04
C VAL A 111 7.20 -1.30 -1.82
N GLN A 112 6.30 -1.99 -1.12
CA GLN A 112 6.62 -2.75 0.07
C GLN A 112 7.58 -3.91 -0.21
N LEU A 113 7.44 -4.58 -1.36
CA LEU A 113 8.37 -5.62 -1.77
C LEU A 113 9.77 -5.04 -2.00
N LEU A 114 9.88 -3.91 -2.72
CA LEU A 114 11.15 -3.21 -2.94
C LEU A 114 11.79 -2.76 -1.62
N GLN A 115 11.00 -2.26 -0.68
CA GLN A 115 11.47 -1.90 0.66
C GLN A 115 12.06 -3.10 1.40
N LEU A 116 11.35 -4.21 1.46
CA LEU A 116 11.80 -5.43 2.13
C LEU A 116 13.06 -6.03 1.50
N GLN A 117 13.21 -5.91 0.18
CA GLN A 117 14.35 -6.47 -0.54
C GLN A 117 15.59 -5.55 -0.51
N HIS A 118 15.42 -4.22 -0.49
CA HIS A 118 16.51 -3.31 -0.81
C HIS A 118 16.77 -2.20 0.22
N ALA A 119 15.85 -1.93 1.17
CA ALA A 119 16.01 -0.85 2.12
C ALA A 119 17.18 -1.06 3.11
N TYR A 120 17.73 -2.27 3.21
CA TYR A 120 18.96 -2.50 3.98
C TYR A 120 20.15 -1.72 3.42
N ARG A 121 20.20 -1.49 2.10
CA ARG A 121 21.29 -0.76 1.40
C ARG A 121 20.86 0.58 0.79
N VAL A 122 19.56 0.80 0.59
CA VAL A 122 19.02 2.03 0.00
C VAL A 122 18.24 2.78 1.08
N GLY A 123 18.90 3.75 1.73
CA GLY A 123 18.31 4.49 2.86
C GLY A 123 17.02 5.24 2.52
N GLY A 124 16.89 5.77 1.29
CA GLY A 124 15.69 6.46 0.82
C GLY A 124 14.41 5.58 0.80
N LEU A 125 14.57 4.25 0.78
CA LEU A 125 13.45 3.32 0.89
C LEU A 125 12.91 3.17 2.33
N ARG A 126 13.62 3.65 3.36
CA ARG A 126 13.17 3.59 4.76
C ARG A 126 12.18 4.70 5.07
N THR A 127 11.06 4.68 4.39
CA THR A 127 9.97 5.66 4.50
C THR A 127 8.61 4.97 4.56
N THR A 128 7.65 5.59 5.22
CA THR A 128 6.24 5.15 5.21
C THR A 128 5.45 5.70 4.01
N GLY A 129 6.05 6.63 3.26
CA GLY A 129 5.41 7.30 2.12
C GLY A 129 5.58 6.53 0.81
N THR A 130 4.49 6.10 0.19
CA THR A 130 4.51 5.32 -1.07
C THR A 130 5.20 6.07 -2.21
N LEU A 131 4.89 7.36 -2.41
CA LEU A 131 5.50 8.14 -3.48
C LEU A 131 6.98 8.42 -3.23
N ALA A 132 7.37 8.66 -1.98
CA ALA A 132 8.77 8.85 -1.61
C ALA A 132 9.58 7.57 -1.85
N ALA A 133 9.02 6.41 -1.51
CA ALA A 133 9.66 5.12 -1.76
C ALA A 133 9.78 4.81 -3.26
N LEU A 134 8.78 5.15 -4.09
CA LEU A 134 8.87 5.03 -5.55
C LEU A 134 10.00 5.90 -6.12
N ALA A 135 10.10 7.16 -5.68
CA ALA A 135 11.16 8.06 -6.10
C ALA A 135 12.56 7.51 -5.72
N ALA A 136 12.71 7.03 -4.48
CA ALA A 136 13.96 6.44 -4.02
C ALA A 136 14.32 5.15 -4.77
N ALA A 137 13.34 4.34 -5.15
CA ALA A 137 13.54 3.13 -5.94
C ALA A 137 14.03 3.46 -7.38
N ALA A 138 13.46 4.48 -8.00
CA ALA A 138 13.90 4.97 -9.32
C ALA A 138 15.30 5.58 -9.27
N GLU A 139 15.57 6.44 -8.29
CA GLU A 139 16.89 7.05 -8.07
C GLU A 139 17.98 5.97 -7.87
N ALA A 140 17.67 4.93 -7.10
CA ALA A 140 18.57 3.80 -6.89
C ALA A 140 18.62 2.81 -8.07
N LYS A 141 17.90 3.09 -9.18
CA LYS A 141 17.81 2.25 -10.40
C LYS A 141 17.33 0.82 -10.11
N LEU A 142 16.50 0.65 -9.09
CA LEU A 142 15.81 -0.62 -8.80
C LEU A 142 14.63 -0.87 -9.73
N ILE A 143 14.02 0.20 -10.23
CA ILE A 143 12.99 0.22 -11.25
C ILE A 143 13.30 1.30 -12.28
N ALA A 144 12.73 1.19 -13.47
CA ALA A 144 12.86 2.22 -14.49
C ALA A 144 12.08 3.48 -14.07
N ASP A 145 12.59 4.67 -14.43
CA ASP A 145 11.95 5.94 -14.12
C ASP A 145 10.51 5.99 -14.68
N ALA A 146 10.30 5.48 -15.91
CA ALA A 146 8.98 5.39 -16.53
C ALA A 146 8.00 4.50 -15.75
N ASP A 147 8.47 3.43 -15.11
CA ASP A 147 7.64 2.56 -14.27
C ASP A 147 7.23 3.25 -12.97
N ALA A 148 8.18 3.97 -12.35
CA ALA A 148 7.90 4.77 -11.16
C ALA A 148 6.83 5.84 -11.47
N ASP A 149 6.93 6.51 -12.61
CA ASP A 149 5.97 7.52 -13.06
C ASP A 149 4.58 6.92 -13.27
N VAL A 150 4.48 5.77 -13.92
CA VAL A 150 3.21 5.05 -14.14
C VAL A 150 2.55 4.68 -12.81
N LEU A 151 3.30 4.09 -11.88
CA LEU A 151 2.80 3.71 -10.57
C LEU A 151 2.42 4.93 -9.73
N ALA A 152 3.22 6.00 -9.75
CA ALA A 152 2.95 7.23 -9.04
C ALA A 152 1.69 7.95 -9.60
N ALA A 153 1.49 7.96 -10.91
CA ALA A 153 0.31 8.53 -11.54
C ALA A 153 -0.96 7.77 -11.10
N ALA A 154 -0.92 6.44 -11.08
CA ALA A 154 -2.04 5.62 -10.64
C ALA A 154 -2.37 5.88 -9.15
N TRP A 155 -1.35 5.91 -8.31
CA TRP A 155 -1.52 6.16 -6.88
C TRP A 155 -2.12 7.54 -6.61
N ARG A 156 -1.60 8.60 -7.29
CA ARG A 156 -2.12 9.97 -7.15
C ARG A 156 -3.56 10.09 -7.64
N LEU A 157 -3.88 9.51 -8.81
CA LEU A 157 -5.24 9.58 -9.35
C LEU A 157 -6.24 8.87 -8.45
N ALA A 158 -5.94 7.64 -8.03
CA ALA A 158 -6.81 6.87 -7.14
C ALA A 158 -7.03 7.58 -5.79
N THR A 159 -5.97 8.19 -5.22
CA THR A 159 -6.07 8.97 -3.98
C THR A 159 -6.96 10.20 -4.18
N ARG A 160 -6.71 11.00 -5.22
CA ARG A 160 -7.53 12.18 -5.52
C ARG A 160 -9.00 11.84 -5.74
N ILE A 161 -9.29 10.71 -6.42
CA ILE A 161 -10.68 10.26 -6.60
C ILE A 161 -11.30 9.90 -5.24
N ARG A 162 -10.58 9.18 -4.36
CA ARG A 162 -11.08 8.85 -3.02
C ARG A 162 -11.37 10.09 -2.18
N ASP A 163 -10.49 11.10 -2.24
CA ASP A 163 -10.68 12.37 -1.55
C ASP A 163 -11.91 13.12 -2.10
N ALA A 164 -12.09 13.14 -3.43
CA ALA A 164 -13.27 13.72 -4.05
C ALA A 164 -14.57 12.98 -3.66
N VAL A 165 -14.53 11.65 -3.58
CA VAL A 165 -15.66 10.83 -3.09
C VAL A 165 -15.98 11.17 -1.63
N MET A 166 -14.96 11.33 -0.79
CA MET A 166 -15.13 11.73 0.61
C MET A 166 -15.80 13.09 0.72
N LEU A 167 -15.38 14.08 -0.09
CA LEU A 167 -15.98 15.41 -0.11
C LEU A 167 -17.45 15.37 -0.56
N VAL A 168 -17.77 14.57 -1.58
CA VAL A 168 -19.14 14.49 -2.13
C VAL A 168 -20.08 13.73 -1.20
N ARG A 169 -19.59 12.67 -0.53
CA ARG A 169 -20.44 11.76 0.28
C ARG A 169 -20.42 12.04 1.77
N GLY A 170 -19.46 12.84 2.25
CA GLY A 170 -19.22 13.06 3.68
C GLY A 170 -18.68 11.81 4.43
N ARG A 171 -18.33 10.75 3.69
CA ARG A 171 -17.80 9.50 4.24
C ARG A 171 -16.81 8.83 3.29
N PRO A 172 -15.79 8.12 3.81
CA PRO A 172 -14.81 7.46 2.97
C PRO A 172 -15.46 6.32 2.16
N ALA A 173 -14.98 6.14 0.92
CA ALA A 173 -15.29 4.98 0.10
C ALA A 173 -14.11 4.65 -0.81
N ASP A 174 -13.92 3.36 -1.08
CA ASP A 174 -12.83 2.85 -1.91
C ASP A 174 -13.26 2.56 -3.36
N ALA A 175 -14.44 3.05 -3.78
CA ALA A 175 -14.96 2.85 -5.13
C ALA A 175 -15.62 4.13 -5.68
N LEU A 176 -15.55 4.29 -7.00
CA LEU A 176 -16.30 5.31 -7.72
C LEU A 176 -17.82 5.08 -7.52
N PRO A 177 -18.60 6.13 -7.23
CA PRO A 177 -20.03 6.02 -7.02
C PRO A 177 -20.74 5.39 -8.22
N PRO A 178 -21.68 4.44 -8.03
CA PRO A 178 -22.48 3.91 -9.14
C PRO A 178 -23.53 4.90 -9.65
N ALA A 179 -24.06 5.76 -8.76
CA ALA A 179 -25.07 6.73 -9.10
C ALA A 179 -24.52 7.83 -10.02
N PRO A 180 -25.13 8.09 -11.19
CA PRO A 180 -24.63 9.07 -12.15
C PRO A 180 -24.48 10.49 -11.57
N ARG A 181 -25.42 10.91 -10.72
CA ARG A 181 -25.39 12.23 -10.07
C ARG A 181 -24.17 12.39 -9.15
N GLU A 182 -23.87 11.38 -8.33
CA GLU A 182 -22.71 11.41 -7.44
C GLU A 182 -21.40 11.33 -8.24
N LEU A 183 -21.36 10.48 -9.29
CA LEU A 183 -20.19 10.38 -10.16
C LEU A 183 -19.89 11.70 -10.86
N ALA A 184 -20.92 12.40 -11.35
CA ALA A 184 -20.79 13.72 -11.96
C ALA A 184 -20.28 14.78 -10.94
N ALA A 185 -20.72 14.70 -9.69
CA ALA A 185 -20.22 15.57 -8.63
C ALA A 185 -18.73 15.29 -8.31
N VAL A 186 -18.32 14.02 -8.23
CA VAL A 186 -16.92 13.62 -8.07
C VAL A 186 -16.05 14.11 -9.24
N ALA A 187 -16.52 13.94 -10.49
CA ALA A 187 -15.82 14.41 -11.66
C ALA A 187 -15.61 15.94 -11.62
N ARG A 188 -16.64 16.68 -11.22
CA ARG A 188 -16.55 18.14 -11.08
C ARG A 188 -15.55 18.59 -10.02
N VAL A 189 -15.50 17.92 -8.86
CA VAL A 189 -14.47 18.18 -7.81
C VAL A 189 -13.06 17.96 -8.36
N LEU A 190 -12.89 17.03 -9.29
CA LEU A 190 -11.60 16.73 -9.92
C LEU A 190 -11.26 17.64 -11.12
N GLY A 191 -12.16 18.58 -11.50
CA GLY A 191 -11.95 19.56 -12.56
C GLY A 191 -12.46 19.13 -13.93
N TYR A 192 -13.21 18.02 -14.05
CA TYR A 192 -13.88 17.64 -15.30
C TYR A 192 -15.08 18.54 -15.58
N GLN A 193 -15.35 18.79 -16.85
CA GLN A 193 -16.49 19.62 -17.27
C GLN A 193 -17.84 18.92 -17.04
N PRO A 194 -18.94 19.67 -16.94
CA PRO A 194 -20.28 19.09 -16.90
C PRO A 194 -20.49 18.08 -18.06
N GLY A 195 -20.92 16.87 -17.74
CA GLY A 195 -21.11 15.78 -18.73
C GLY A 195 -19.92 14.86 -18.92
N GLU A 196 -18.73 15.21 -18.42
CA GLU A 196 -17.49 14.43 -18.61
C GLU A 196 -17.24 13.34 -17.54
N SER A 197 -18.25 12.90 -16.82
CA SER A 197 -18.08 11.83 -15.84
C SER A 197 -17.60 10.49 -16.47
N GLY A 198 -17.92 10.26 -17.75
CA GLY A 198 -17.38 9.15 -18.54
C GLY A 198 -15.88 9.27 -18.74
N GLN A 199 -15.36 10.46 -19.03
CA GLN A 199 -13.94 10.73 -19.19
C GLN A 199 -13.16 10.40 -17.91
N LEU A 200 -13.66 10.78 -16.73
CA LEU A 200 -13.07 10.38 -15.45
C LEU A 200 -12.93 8.86 -15.33
N MET A 201 -13.95 8.10 -15.70
CA MET A 201 -13.91 6.64 -15.65
C MET A 201 -12.91 6.06 -16.63
N ASP A 202 -12.81 6.61 -17.83
CA ASP A 202 -11.88 6.15 -18.86
C ASP A 202 -10.43 6.47 -18.50
N ASP A 203 -10.17 7.65 -17.93
CA ASP A 203 -8.88 8.05 -17.43
C ASP A 203 -8.42 7.12 -16.29
N GLN A 204 -9.30 6.86 -15.31
CA GLN A 204 -9.01 5.93 -14.21
C GLN A 204 -8.70 4.53 -14.74
N ARG A 205 -9.51 3.98 -15.64
CA ARG A 205 -9.29 2.66 -16.24
C ARG A 205 -7.98 2.58 -17.02
N ARG A 206 -7.68 3.62 -17.80
CA ARG A 206 -6.44 3.70 -18.60
C ARG A 206 -5.21 3.71 -17.70
N VAL A 207 -5.21 4.53 -16.67
CA VAL A 207 -4.11 4.65 -15.71
C VAL A 207 -3.95 3.35 -14.91
N ALA A 208 -5.05 2.77 -14.44
CA ALA A 208 -5.03 1.50 -13.70
C ALA A 208 -4.51 0.34 -14.54
N ARG A 209 -4.90 0.22 -15.82
CA ARG A 209 -4.37 -0.83 -16.71
C ARG A 209 -2.84 -0.73 -16.87
N ARG A 210 -2.32 0.49 -17.09
CA ARG A 210 -0.86 0.69 -17.19
C ARG A 210 -0.15 0.30 -15.90
N ALA A 211 -0.67 0.74 -14.75
CA ALA A 211 -0.10 0.40 -13.46
C ALA A 211 -0.14 -1.10 -13.19
N ARG A 212 -1.21 -1.79 -13.61
CA ARG A 212 -1.30 -3.25 -13.48
C ARG A 212 -0.24 -3.98 -14.28
N THR A 213 -0.01 -3.59 -15.52
CA THR A 213 1.06 -4.16 -16.36
C THR A 213 2.44 -4.01 -15.71
N VAL A 214 2.74 -2.81 -15.19
CA VAL A 214 4.01 -2.56 -14.48
C VAL A 214 4.09 -3.40 -13.21
N MET A 215 3.01 -3.42 -12.42
CA MET A 215 2.94 -4.20 -11.19
C MET A 215 3.17 -5.70 -11.45
N GLU A 216 2.52 -6.28 -12.43
CA GLU A 216 2.66 -7.71 -12.75
C GLU A 216 4.11 -8.06 -13.06
N ARG A 217 4.78 -7.26 -13.86
CA ARG A 217 6.19 -7.44 -14.20
C ARG A 217 7.14 -7.24 -13.00
N LEU A 218 6.95 -6.20 -12.21
CA LEU A 218 7.86 -5.89 -11.09
C LEU A 218 7.62 -6.79 -9.87
N PHE A 219 6.42 -7.28 -9.69
CA PHE A 219 6.03 -8.00 -8.49
C PHE A 219 6.05 -9.51 -8.66
N TYR A 220 5.69 -10.04 -9.83
CA TYR A 220 5.55 -11.48 -10.06
C TYR A 220 6.70 -12.09 -10.86
N ASP A 221 7.37 -11.34 -11.74
CA ASP A 221 8.56 -11.79 -12.49
C ASP A 221 9.83 -11.61 -11.61
#